data_1a79f140d1fc25fed2fbcbf057525fc0
#
_entry.id   1a79f140d1fc25fed2fbcbf057525fc0
#
_cell.length_a   1.000
_cell.length_b   1.000
_cell.length_c   1.000
_cell.angle_alpha   90.00
_cell.angle_beta   90.00
_cell.angle_gamma   90.00
#
_symmetry.space_group_name_H-M   'P 1'
#
loop_
_entity.id
_entity.type
_entity.pdbx_description
1 polymer ?
#
loop_
_entity_poly.entity_id
_entity_poly.type
_entity_poly.pdbx_seq_one_letter_code
_entity_poly.pdbx_strand_id
1 'polypeptide(L)'
;MWKKLVATLCAGMLALLIVQAQQKAAKPSAKPMALTAQDYIDIQQLLARYGYAIDKCTNSGYDYADLYTPDGVFGIADEDGTPGTVKYIGRDRLAEADGGGKNGCVDAKTVPDRYAMSHMVANLVITPAPGGATGKSYLLTVGFGDPTNKDTAKQPARAYEWGHYDDFYVKTPAGWRFKSRTHVWPGMPASLRPH
;
A
#
# COMPACT_ATOMS: atom_id res chain seq x y z
N MET A 1 -47.10 -25.57 38.23
CA MET A 1 -46.22 -26.12 37.19
C MET A 1 -46.41 -25.44 35.80
N TRP A 2 -47.57 -24.95 35.47
CA TRP A 2 -47.84 -24.36 34.13
C TRP A 2 -47.17 -23.03 33.85
N LYS A 3 -46.98 -22.15 34.85
CA LYS A 3 -46.31 -20.84 34.70
C LYS A 3 -44.82 -20.92 34.34
N LYS A 4 -44.13 -22.02 34.69
CA LYS A 4 -42.70 -22.21 34.33
C LYS A 4 -42.50 -22.71 32.91
N LEU A 5 -43.46 -23.44 32.34
CA LEU A 5 -43.42 -23.94 30.97
C LEU A 5 -43.63 -22.82 29.94
N VAL A 6 -44.47 -21.83 30.23
CA VAL A 6 -44.71 -20.68 29.33
C VAL A 6 -43.49 -19.74 29.25
N ALA A 7 -42.77 -19.54 30.37
CA ALA A 7 -41.58 -18.70 30.38
C ALA A 7 -40.43 -19.31 29.56
N THR A 8 -40.27 -20.63 29.53
CA THR A 8 -39.20 -21.30 28.77
C THR A 8 -39.49 -21.28 27.27
N LEU A 9 -40.76 -21.37 26.86
CA LEU A 9 -41.14 -21.26 25.45
C LEU A 9 -40.96 -19.85 24.88
N CYS A 10 -41.24 -18.80 25.65
CA CYS A 10 -41.02 -17.41 25.22
C CYS A 10 -39.50 -17.06 25.06
N ALA A 11 -38.65 -17.59 25.98
CA ALA A 11 -37.21 -17.36 25.87
C ALA A 11 -36.57 -18.05 24.65
N GLY A 12 -37.07 -19.24 24.28
CA GLY A 12 -36.61 -19.96 23.09
C GLY A 12 -37.00 -19.27 21.79
N MET A 13 -38.20 -18.68 21.70
CA MET A 13 -38.65 -17.95 20.51
C MET A 13 -37.88 -16.61 20.34
N LEU A 14 -37.55 -15.92 21.44
CA LEU A 14 -36.75 -14.66 21.36
C LEU A 14 -35.34 -14.93 20.88
N ALA A 15 -34.71 -16.03 21.32
CA ALA A 15 -33.37 -16.40 20.87
C ALA A 15 -33.33 -16.76 19.38
N LEU A 16 -34.35 -17.45 18.86
CA LEU A 16 -34.45 -17.75 17.43
C LEU A 16 -34.63 -16.52 16.56
N LEU A 17 -35.36 -15.49 17.01
CA LEU A 17 -35.56 -14.24 16.28
C LEU A 17 -34.28 -13.39 16.24
N ILE A 18 -33.45 -13.42 17.29
CA ILE A 18 -32.16 -12.70 17.32
C ILE A 18 -31.16 -13.33 16.37
N VAL A 19 -31.10 -14.67 16.28
CA VAL A 19 -30.23 -15.40 15.36
C VAL A 19 -30.62 -15.12 13.89
N GLN A 20 -31.90 -15.05 13.58
CA GLN A 20 -32.36 -14.71 12.22
C GLN A 20 -32.14 -13.27 11.84
N ALA A 21 -32.14 -12.34 12.80
CA ALA A 21 -31.85 -10.92 12.55
C ALA A 21 -30.35 -10.68 12.24
N GLN A 22 -29.44 -11.46 12.83
CA GLN A 22 -28.01 -11.37 12.56
C GLN A 22 -27.59 -11.96 11.18
N GLN A 23 -28.36 -12.88 10.63
CA GLN A 23 -28.09 -13.42 9.28
C GLN A 23 -28.52 -12.49 8.14
N LYS A 24 -29.24 -11.41 8.40
CA LYS A 24 -29.82 -10.53 7.37
C LYS A 24 -28.93 -9.35 6.94
N ALA A 25 -27.70 -9.25 7.45
CA ALA A 25 -26.83 -8.09 7.22
C ALA A 25 -25.55 -8.38 6.43
N ALA A 26 -25.38 -9.53 5.81
CA ALA A 26 -24.31 -9.71 4.83
C ALA A 26 -24.74 -9.06 3.51
N LYS A 27 -24.29 -7.80 3.29
CA LYS A 27 -24.39 -7.16 1.98
C LYS A 27 -23.78 -8.11 0.94
N PRO A 28 -24.46 -8.40 -0.22
CA PRO A 28 -23.85 -9.25 -1.23
C PRO A 28 -22.48 -8.68 -1.58
N SER A 29 -21.43 -9.49 -1.44
CA SER A 29 -20.09 -9.12 -1.88
C SER A 29 -20.17 -8.76 -3.37
N ALA A 30 -19.81 -7.53 -3.72
CA ALA A 30 -19.80 -7.13 -5.11
C ALA A 30 -18.90 -8.09 -5.90
N LYS A 31 -19.36 -8.48 -7.11
CA LYS A 31 -18.62 -9.42 -7.95
C LYS A 31 -17.25 -8.81 -8.31
N PRO A 32 -16.16 -9.60 -8.22
CA PRO A 32 -14.86 -9.16 -8.70
C PRO A 32 -14.91 -8.72 -10.16
N MET A 33 -14.13 -7.70 -10.53
CA MET A 33 -13.97 -7.26 -11.91
C MET A 33 -13.20 -8.33 -12.70
N ALA A 34 -13.68 -8.69 -13.89
CA ALA A 34 -12.92 -9.56 -14.76
C ALA A 34 -11.72 -8.79 -15.34
N LEU A 35 -10.52 -9.34 -15.21
CA LEU A 35 -9.29 -8.78 -15.77
C LEU A 35 -8.94 -9.49 -17.09
N THR A 36 -8.52 -8.71 -18.08
CA THR A 36 -7.94 -9.20 -19.34
C THR A 36 -6.44 -9.40 -19.20
N ALA A 37 -5.81 -10.11 -20.12
CA ALA A 37 -4.34 -10.21 -20.15
C ALA A 37 -3.67 -8.82 -20.23
N GLN A 38 -4.28 -7.88 -20.97
CA GLN A 38 -3.76 -6.51 -21.06
C GLN A 38 -3.83 -5.78 -19.70
N ASP A 39 -4.86 -6.02 -18.90
CA ASP A 39 -4.94 -5.42 -17.55
C ASP A 39 -3.80 -5.89 -16.63
N TYR A 40 -3.42 -7.17 -16.71
CA TYR A 40 -2.25 -7.68 -15.97
C TYR A 40 -0.95 -7.01 -16.44
N ILE A 41 -0.76 -6.85 -17.73
CA ILE A 41 0.41 -6.17 -18.30
C ILE A 41 0.43 -4.71 -17.87
N ASP A 42 -0.69 -4.00 -17.95
CA ASP A 42 -0.78 -2.59 -17.58
C ASP A 42 -0.48 -2.35 -16.10
N ILE A 43 -0.96 -3.23 -15.22
CA ILE A 43 -0.66 -3.16 -13.77
C ILE A 43 0.83 -3.45 -13.52
N GLN A 44 1.43 -4.42 -14.21
CA GLN A 44 2.87 -4.67 -14.12
C GLN A 44 3.68 -3.45 -14.59
N GLN A 45 3.27 -2.80 -15.68
CA GLN A 45 3.91 -1.57 -16.16
C GLN A 45 3.72 -0.39 -15.18
N LEU A 46 2.57 -0.29 -14.53
CA LEU A 46 2.36 0.69 -13.46
C LEU A 46 3.36 0.49 -12.32
N LEU A 47 3.55 -0.77 -11.90
CA LEU A 47 4.49 -1.13 -10.85
C LEU A 47 5.95 -0.86 -11.24
N ALA A 48 6.32 -1.16 -12.48
CA ALA A 48 7.66 -0.86 -12.98
C ALA A 48 7.95 0.65 -13.00
N ARG A 49 6.99 1.46 -13.45
CA ARG A 49 7.12 2.94 -13.43
C ARG A 49 7.26 3.51 -12.02
N TYR A 50 6.65 2.86 -11.02
CA TYR A 50 6.75 3.27 -9.62
C TYR A 50 8.21 3.35 -9.14
N GLY A 51 9.02 2.31 -9.36
CA GLY A 51 10.42 2.31 -8.94
C GLY A 51 11.21 3.48 -9.56
N TYR A 52 11.07 3.69 -10.86
CA TYR A 52 11.77 4.79 -11.54
C TYR A 52 11.31 6.17 -11.06
N ALA A 53 10.02 6.35 -10.80
CA ALA A 53 9.48 7.63 -10.37
C ALA A 53 9.96 7.98 -8.95
N ILE A 54 9.85 7.03 -8.00
CA ILE A 54 10.22 7.27 -6.61
C ILE A 54 11.73 7.43 -6.42
N ASP A 55 12.57 6.74 -7.24
CA ASP A 55 14.02 6.80 -7.11
C ASP A 55 14.61 8.12 -7.61
N LYS A 56 13.91 8.86 -8.44
CA LYS A 56 14.48 10.01 -9.15
C LYS A 56 13.80 11.34 -8.86
N CYS A 57 12.72 11.35 -8.09
CA CYS A 57 11.94 12.56 -7.81
C CYS A 57 11.62 13.37 -9.08
N THR A 58 11.32 12.65 -10.18
CA THR A 58 11.07 13.29 -11.47
C THR A 58 9.86 14.21 -11.41
N ASN A 59 9.91 15.33 -12.15
CA ASN A 59 8.86 16.34 -12.15
C ASN A 59 8.48 16.77 -10.71
N SER A 60 9.50 16.97 -9.84
CA SER A 60 9.31 17.34 -8.43
C SER A 60 8.44 16.34 -7.65
N GLY A 61 8.56 15.05 -7.94
CA GLY A 61 7.79 13.98 -7.29
C GLY A 61 6.37 13.79 -7.87
N TYR A 62 5.96 14.65 -8.82
CA TYR A 62 4.62 14.53 -9.39
C TYR A 62 4.48 13.34 -10.33
N ASP A 63 5.56 12.86 -10.96
CA ASP A 63 5.51 11.63 -11.76
C ASP A 63 5.19 10.40 -10.89
N TYR A 64 5.67 10.36 -9.65
CA TYR A 64 5.28 9.37 -8.67
C TYR A 64 3.82 9.56 -8.22
N ALA A 65 3.42 10.78 -7.89
CA ALA A 65 2.06 11.08 -7.43
C ALA A 65 1.01 10.76 -8.50
N ASP A 66 1.32 10.95 -9.78
CA ASP A 66 0.42 10.70 -10.91
C ASP A 66 0.24 9.21 -11.24
N LEU A 67 0.97 8.31 -10.57
CA LEU A 67 0.70 6.88 -10.59
C LEU A 67 -0.51 6.50 -9.74
N TYR A 68 -0.97 7.40 -8.88
CA TYR A 68 -2.14 7.22 -8.02
C TYR A 68 -3.38 7.89 -8.61
N THR A 69 -4.54 7.54 -8.06
CA THR A 69 -5.76 8.34 -8.29
C THR A 69 -5.63 9.70 -7.59
N PRO A 70 -6.43 10.73 -7.96
CA PRO A 70 -6.37 12.05 -7.32
C PRO A 70 -6.56 12.01 -5.79
N ASP A 71 -7.30 11.02 -5.30
CA ASP A 71 -7.54 10.73 -3.87
C ASP A 71 -6.78 9.48 -3.40
N GLY A 72 -5.71 9.13 -4.11
CA GLY A 72 -4.89 7.96 -3.82
C GLY A 72 -4.14 8.08 -2.50
N VAL A 73 -3.80 6.94 -1.93
CA VAL A 73 -3.21 6.84 -0.59
C VAL A 73 -1.94 6.00 -0.62
N PHE A 74 -0.85 6.54 -0.09
CA PHE A 74 0.29 5.75 0.36
C PHE A 74 0.32 5.69 1.89
N GLY A 75 0.55 4.52 2.45
CA GLY A 75 0.63 4.29 3.88
C GLY A 75 1.70 3.28 4.26
N ILE A 76 2.00 3.22 5.55
CA ILE A 76 2.89 2.23 6.14
C ILE A 76 2.08 1.47 7.20
N ALA A 77 2.31 0.17 7.32
CA ALA A 77 1.70 -0.69 8.34
C ALA A 77 2.71 -1.73 8.83
N ASP A 78 2.42 -2.32 9.98
CA ASP A 78 3.12 -3.49 10.47
C ASP A 78 2.47 -4.78 9.93
N GLU A 79 3.19 -5.91 9.98
CA GLU A 79 2.71 -7.20 9.47
C GLU A 79 1.46 -7.71 10.20
N ASP A 80 1.24 -7.29 11.45
CA ASP A 80 0.03 -7.56 12.22
C ASP A 80 -1.18 -6.73 11.78
N GLY A 81 -1.00 -5.86 10.75
CA GLY A 81 -2.03 -4.98 10.24
C GLY A 81 -2.20 -3.68 11.03
N THR A 82 -1.38 -3.44 12.05
CA THR A 82 -1.39 -2.16 12.78
C THR A 82 -1.00 -1.03 11.83
N PRO A 83 -1.88 -0.04 11.57
CA PRO A 83 -1.53 1.08 10.69
C PRO A 83 -0.39 1.90 11.29
N GLY A 84 0.63 2.16 10.46
CA GLY A 84 1.67 3.13 10.81
C GLY A 84 1.13 4.56 10.86
N THR A 85 1.93 5.45 11.43
CA THR A 85 1.58 6.87 11.55
C THR A 85 1.73 7.64 10.23
N VAL A 86 2.48 7.11 9.28
CA VAL A 86 2.77 7.77 8.00
C VAL A 86 1.67 7.45 7.00
N LYS A 87 1.00 8.50 6.53
CA LYS A 87 -0.03 8.40 5.51
C LYS A 87 -0.02 9.64 4.62
N TYR A 88 0.10 9.43 3.32
CA TYR A 88 0.07 10.49 2.32
C TYR A 88 -1.19 10.32 1.48
N ILE A 89 -2.01 11.35 1.39
CA ILE A 89 -3.31 11.32 0.70
C ILE A 89 -3.36 12.45 -0.31
N GLY A 90 -3.64 12.09 -1.57
CA GLY A 90 -3.80 13.03 -2.65
C GLY A 90 -2.47 13.48 -3.27
N ARG A 91 -2.57 14.09 -4.44
CA ARG A 91 -1.46 14.33 -5.36
C ARG A 91 -0.29 15.10 -4.74
N ASP A 92 -0.57 16.23 -4.06
CA ASP A 92 0.49 17.07 -3.48
C ASP A 92 1.23 16.34 -2.35
N ARG A 93 0.47 15.68 -1.45
CA ARG A 93 1.07 14.91 -0.36
C ARG A 93 1.85 13.70 -0.84
N LEU A 94 1.40 13.04 -1.91
CA LEU A 94 2.14 11.94 -2.53
C LEU A 94 3.45 12.43 -3.15
N ALA A 95 3.46 13.59 -3.81
CA ALA A 95 4.70 14.18 -4.32
C ALA A 95 5.70 14.51 -3.20
N GLU A 96 5.21 14.97 -2.04
CA GLU A 96 6.03 15.20 -0.84
C GLU A 96 6.59 13.89 -0.26
N ALA A 97 5.84 12.78 -0.32
CA ALA A 97 6.33 11.46 0.08
C ALA A 97 7.58 11.04 -0.71
N ASP A 98 7.63 11.41 -1.99
CA ASP A 98 8.80 11.23 -2.86
C ASP A 98 9.91 12.28 -2.60
N GLY A 99 9.72 13.19 -1.64
CA GLY A 99 10.63 14.29 -1.33
C GLY A 99 10.58 15.45 -2.31
N GLY A 100 9.51 15.49 -3.08
CA GLY A 100 9.20 16.56 -4.02
C GLY A 100 8.12 17.50 -3.49
N GLY A 101 7.21 17.89 -4.37
CA GLY A 101 6.11 18.80 -4.10
C GLY A 101 6.36 20.22 -4.62
N LYS A 102 5.59 21.16 -4.13
CA LYS A 102 5.57 22.56 -4.64
C LYS A 102 6.94 23.27 -4.58
N ASN A 103 7.82 22.85 -3.68
CA ASN A 103 9.15 23.44 -3.51
C ASN A 103 10.24 22.71 -4.30
N GLY A 104 9.87 21.78 -5.15
CA GLY A 104 10.80 20.93 -5.88
C GLY A 104 11.33 19.77 -5.06
N CYS A 105 12.27 19.02 -5.61
CA CYS A 105 12.90 17.90 -4.91
C CYS A 105 13.84 18.37 -3.81
N VAL A 106 13.91 17.62 -2.72
CA VAL A 106 14.94 17.84 -1.69
C VAL A 106 16.32 17.73 -2.37
N ASP A 107 17.21 18.69 -2.09
CA ASP A 107 18.52 18.74 -2.73
C ASP A 107 19.34 17.47 -2.39
N ALA A 108 19.81 16.79 -3.44
CA ALA A 108 20.69 15.62 -3.32
C ALA A 108 21.98 15.89 -2.53
N LYS A 109 22.40 17.15 -2.44
CA LYS A 109 23.56 17.56 -1.63
C LYS A 109 23.26 17.54 -0.13
N THR A 110 21.99 17.74 0.24
CA THR A 110 21.54 17.72 1.65
C THR A 110 21.05 16.35 2.09
N VAL A 111 20.57 15.52 1.14
CA VAL A 111 20.11 14.14 1.38
C VAL A 111 20.69 13.23 0.28
N PRO A 112 22.00 12.96 0.29
CA PRO A 112 22.70 12.25 -0.79
C PRO A 112 22.14 10.84 -1.05
N ASP A 113 21.68 10.16 -0.01
CA ASP A 113 21.23 8.77 -0.07
C ASP A 113 19.98 8.57 -0.88
N ARG A 114 19.10 9.58 -0.92
CA ARG A 114 17.82 9.48 -1.58
C ARG A 114 17.93 9.19 -3.08
N TYR A 115 18.99 9.69 -3.71
CA TYR A 115 19.24 9.52 -5.14
C TYR A 115 20.15 8.34 -5.46
N ALA A 116 20.75 7.75 -4.45
CA ALA A 116 21.59 6.56 -4.57
C ALA A 116 20.85 5.25 -4.30
N MET A 117 19.55 5.33 -3.96
CA MET A 117 18.71 4.17 -3.70
C MET A 117 17.92 3.74 -4.94
N SER A 118 17.59 2.45 -4.98
CA SER A 118 16.70 1.87 -5.98
C SER A 118 15.69 0.97 -5.29
N HIS A 119 14.40 1.22 -5.57
CA HIS A 119 13.30 0.39 -5.13
C HIS A 119 13.11 -0.78 -6.09
N MET A 120 13.42 -1.97 -5.63
CA MET A 120 13.22 -3.22 -6.37
C MET A 120 11.91 -3.86 -5.92
N VAL A 121 10.91 -3.82 -6.80
CA VAL A 121 9.60 -4.43 -6.53
C VAL A 121 9.48 -5.71 -7.37
N ALA A 122 9.25 -6.82 -6.72
CA ALA A 122 9.27 -8.14 -7.34
C ALA A 122 8.11 -9.04 -6.86
N ASN A 123 7.96 -10.19 -7.51
CA ASN A 123 7.01 -11.25 -7.13
C ASN A 123 5.56 -10.74 -7.02
N LEU A 124 5.14 -9.93 -8.01
CA LEU A 124 3.79 -9.38 -8.04
C LEU A 124 2.74 -10.47 -8.27
N VAL A 125 1.79 -10.55 -7.35
CA VAL A 125 0.54 -11.33 -7.48
C VAL A 125 -0.61 -10.35 -7.63
N ILE A 126 -1.41 -10.50 -8.69
CA ILE A 126 -2.59 -9.67 -8.98
C ILE A 126 -3.83 -10.53 -8.83
N THR A 127 -4.80 -10.06 -8.06
CA THR A 127 -6.07 -10.75 -7.85
C THR A 127 -7.24 -9.83 -8.20
N PRO A 128 -8.18 -10.28 -9.07
CA PRO A 128 -9.40 -9.53 -9.35
C PRO A 128 -10.18 -9.21 -8.07
N ALA A 129 -10.66 -7.97 -7.96
CA ALA A 129 -11.43 -7.50 -6.81
C ALA A 129 -12.64 -6.65 -7.28
N PRO A 130 -13.66 -6.44 -6.43
CA PRO A 130 -14.73 -5.53 -6.74
C PRO A 130 -14.22 -4.12 -7.02
N GLY A 131 -14.53 -3.60 -8.22
CA GLY A 131 -14.13 -2.25 -8.65
C GLY A 131 -12.67 -2.09 -9.05
N GLY A 132 -11.88 -3.19 -9.12
CA GLY A 132 -10.48 -3.12 -9.50
C GLY A 132 -9.72 -4.43 -9.32
N ALA A 133 -8.50 -4.34 -8.81
CA ALA A 133 -7.65 -5.47 -8.48
C ALA A 133 -6.84 -5.18 -7.20
N THR A 134 -6.54 -6.22 -6.45
CA THR A 134 -5.52 -6.17 -5.39
C THR A 134 -4.19 -6.66 -5.93
N GLY A 135 -3.10 -6.17 -5.35
CA GLY A 135 -1.75 -6.65 -5.62
C GLY A 135 -0.98 -6.89 -4.34
N LYS A 136 -0.09 -7.87 -4.39
CA LYS A 136 0.91 -8.09 -3.36
C LYS A 136 2.27 -8.28 -4.03
N SER A 137 3.29 -7.57 -3.55
CA SER A 137 4.64 -7.64 -4.12
C SER A 137 5.70 -7.43 -3.05
N TYR A 138 6.88 -8.04 -3.20
CA TYR A 138 8.00 -7.74 -2.30
C TYR A 138 8.66 -6.41 -2.65
N LEU A 139 9.11 -5.71 -1.62
CA LEU A 139 10.00 -4.56 -1.70
C LEU A 139 11.37 -4.93 -1.18
N LEU A 140 12.40 -4.51 -1.92
CA LEU A 140 13.78 -4.40 -1.46
C LEU A 140 14.32 -3.05 -1.92
N THR A 141 14.74 -2.21 -0.98
CA THR A 141 15.44 -0.97 -1.31
C THR A 141 16.94 -1.18 -1.16
N VAL A 142 17.68 -0.94 -2.22
CA VAL A 142 19.14 -1.11 -2.28
C VAL A 142 19.78 0.22 -2.59
N GLY A 143 20.87 0.55 -1.93
CA GLY A 143 21.61 1.77 -2.19
C GLY A 143 23.07 1.67 -1.83
N PHE A 144 23.81 2.73 -2.12
CA PHE A 144 25.22 2.88 -1.81
C PHE A 144 25.39 3.87 -0.66
N GLY A 145 26.38 3.58 0.19
CA GLY A 145 26.88 4.53 1.14
C GLY A 145 26.22 4.49 2.52
N ASP A 146 26.78 5.34 3.35
CA ASP A 146 26.30 5.69 4.67
C ASP A 146 26.04 7.21 4.65
N PRO A 147 24.82 7.67 4.97
CA PRO A 147 24.49 9.11 4.94
C PRO A 147 25.38 9.95 5.83
N THR A 148 25.98 9.32 6.85
CA THR A 148 26.90 9.99 7.78
C THR A 148 28.35 10.00 7.30
N ASN A 149 28.67 9.27 6.21
CA ASN A 149 30.03 9.15 5.68
C ASN A 149 30.17 9.81 4.31
N LYS A 150 31.00 10.84 4.23
CA LYS A 150 31.22 11.61 2.98
C LYS A 150 31.92 10.79 1.87
N ASP A 151 32.43 9.62 2.16
CA ASP A 151 33.15 8.74 1.21
C ASP A 151 32.22 7.62 0.67
N THR A 152 30.95 7.98 0.42
CA THR A 152 29.88 7.06 0.03
C THR A 152 30.19 6.28 -1.26
N ALA A 153 30.95 6.86 -2.19
CA ALA A 153 31.34 6.23 -3.45
C ALA A 153 32.22 4.97 -3.30
N LYS A 154 32.82 4.78 -2.13
CA LYS A 154 33.69 3.61 -1.83
C LYS A 154 32.99 2.52 -1.02
N GLN A 155 31.73 2.73 -0.64
CA GLN A 155 31.02 1.75 0.18
C GLN A 155 30.25 0.76 -0.69
N PRO A 156 30.18 -0.51 -0.27
CA PRO A 156 29.40 -1.50 -1.00
C PRO A 156 27.90 -1.18 -0.96
N ALA A 157 27.20 -1.61 -1.99
CA ALA A 157 25.72 -1.57 -1.99
C ALA A 157 25.19 -2.41 -0.83
N ARG A 158 24.15 -1.93 -0.19
CA ARG A 158 23.46 -2.62 0.92
C ARG A 158 21.94 -2.49 0.81
N ALA A 159 21.24 -3.43 1.41
CA ALA A 159 19.81 -3.32 1.61
C ALA A 159 19.53 -2.30 2.74
N TYR A 160 18.65 -1.34 2.46
CA TYR A 160 18.20 -0.35 3.45
C TYR A 160 16.86 -0.73 4.05
N GLU A 161 15.98 -1.25 3.21
CA GLU A 161 14.60 -1.47 3.56
C GLU A 161 14.09 -2.70 2.82
N TRP A 162 13.27 -3.49 3.49
CA TRP A 162 12.57 -4.60 2.86
C TRP A 162 11.16 -4.73 3.45
N GLY A 163 10.32 -5.46 2.78
CA GLY A 163 8.95 -5.70 3.18
C GLY A 163 8.11 -6.15 2.00
N HIS A 164 6.84 -5.84 2.06
CA HIS A 164 5.97 -6.05 0.92
C HIS A 164 5.02 -4.88 0.76
N TYR A 165 4.46 -4.77 -0.44
CA TYR A 165 3.35 -3.85 -0.70
C TYR A 165 2.05 -4.64 -0.76
N ASP A 166 1.02 -4.07 -0.12
CA ASP A 166 -0.37 -4.40 -0.32
C ASP A 166 -1.03 -3.25 -1.09
N ASP A 167 -1.48 -3.56 -2.32
CA ASP A 167 -1.98 -2.58 -3.27
C ASP A 167 -3.46 -2.79 -3.58
N PHE A 168 -4.16 -1.69 -3.85
CA PHE A 168 -5.43 -1.70 -4.54
C PHE A 168 -5.35 -0.85 -5.80
N TYR A 169 -5.63 -1.45 -6.94
CA TYR A 169 -5.60 -0.82 -8.25
C TYR A 169 -7.00 -0.56 -8.76
N VAL A 170 -7.20 0.57 -9.43
CA VAL A 170 -8.42 0.90 -10.15
C VAL A 170 -8.12 1.30 -11.59
N LYS A 171 -9.02 0.93 -12.51
CA LYS A 171 -8.93 1.32 -13.91
C LYS A 171 -9.61 2.67 -14.12
N THR A 172 -8.87 3.65 -14.61
CA THR A 172 -9.34 5.00 -14.93
C THR A 172 -9.32 5.21 -16.44
N PRO A 173 -9.93 6.29 -16.98
CA PRO A 173 -9.77 6.63 -18.39
C PRO A 173 -8.30 6.83 -18.82
N ALA A 174 -7.42 7.19 -17.90
CA ALA A 174 -5.98 7.34 -18.13
C ALA A 174 -5.17 6.06 -17.83
N GLY A 175 -5.82 4.89 -17.72
CA GLY A 175 -5.22 3.60 -17.43
C GLY A 175 -5.28 3.23 -15.95
N TRP A 176 -4.58 2.15 -15.59
CA TRP A 176 -4.54 1.67 -14.21
C TRP A 176 -3.77 2.62 -13.29
N ARG A 177 -4.27 2.79 -12.05
CA ARG A 177 -3.69 3.65 -11.01
C ARG A 177 -3.75 2.95 -9.65
N PHE A 178 -2.82 3.29 -8.77
CA PHE A 178 -2.94 2.96 -7.35
C PHE A 178 -4.09 3.77 -6.74
N LYS A 179 -5.07 3.09 -6.17
CA LYS A 179 -6.04 3.70 -5.26
C LYS A 179 -5.47 3.75 -3.86
N SER A 180 -4.76 2.67 -3.47
CA SER A 180 -3.95 2.63 -2.27
C SER A 180 -2.74 1.75 -2.47
N ARG A 181 -1.65 2.11 -1.82
CA ARG A 181 -0.45 1.31 -1.62
C ARG A 181 -0.07 1.38 -0.16
N THR A 182 0.14 0.24 0.46
CA THR A 182 0.62 0.14 1.83
C THR A 182 1.93 -0.61 1.84
N HIS A 183 2.99 0.03 2.32
CA HIS A 183 4.23 -0.67 2.65
C HIS A 183 4.04 -1.37 3.99
N VAL A 184 4.16 -2.68 4.00
CA VAL A 184 4.03 -3.51 5.19
C VAL A 184 5.43 -3.96 5.61
N TRP A 185 5.83 -3.54 6.79
CA TRP A 185 7.08 -3.97 7.40
C TRP A 185 6.99 -5.45 7.80
N PRO A 186 8.02 -6.26 7.51
CA PRO A 186 8.08 -7.62 8.06
C PRO A 186 8.11 -7.50 9.58
N GLY A 187 7.53 -8.46 10.29
CA GLY A 187 7.38 -8.48 11.75
C GLY A 187 8.67 -8.37 12.55
N MET A 188 9.40 -7.29 12.29
CA MET A 188 10.65 -6.96 12.95
C MET A 188 10.35 -6.24 14.25
N PRO A 189 10.93 -6.68 15.39
CA PRO A 189 10.83 -5.95 16.64
C PRO A 189 11.15 -4.47 16.45
N ALA A 190 10.38 -3.58 17.08
CA ALA A 190 10.58 -2.13 16.97
C ALA A 190 12.03 -1.69 17.27
N SER A 191 12.72 -2.41 18.14
CA SER A 191 14.14 -2.19 18.50
C SER A 191 15.14 -2.45 17.37
N LEU A 192 14.72 -3.16 16.31
CA LEU A 192 15.57 -3.51 15.16
C LEU A 192 15.18 -2.78 13.89
N ARG A 193 14.14 -1.92 13.91
CA ARG A 193 13.72 -1.14 12.76
C ARG A 193 14.74 -0.02 12.48
N PRO A 194 15.09 0.23 11.22
CA PRO A 194 15.88 1.42 10.85
C PRO A 194 15.11 2.68 11.26
N HIS A 195 15.81 3.65 11.79
CA HIS A 195 15.28 4.97 12.17
C HIS A 195 15.42 5.94 11.02
#